data_c4997a657eae185841f702773349dfbb
#
_entry.id   c4997a657eae185841f702773349dfbb
#
_cell.length_a   1.000
_cell.length_b   1.000
_cell.length_c   1.000
_cell.angle_alpha   90.00
_cell.angle_beta   90.00
_cell.angle_gamma   90.00
#
_symmetry.space_group_name_H-M   'P 1'
#
loop_
_entity.id
_entity.type
_entity.pdbx_description
1 polymer ?
#
loop_
_entity_poly.entity_id
_entity_poly.type
_entity_poly.pdbx_seq_one_letter_code
_entity_poly.pdbx_strand_id
1 'polypeptide(L)'
;FYAIGYTYSKAIGIKTGNTGEAGRCLASAAVDELGRTFYCVVLGTQDSDDENGVKQRWSFVESKRLLEWAFDNFHRISLLDQETENVLREVSVTLSDEADYVQAQPVGKIEATMPSDYDPKRAELLFDLPESIEAPVTAGDKLGSVTIRYEGVEYGTLDMVAMDSVARSDFLYTVQQIEYYWSQWWVKAAVAAGA
;
A
#
# COMPACT_ATOMS: atom_id res chain seq x y z
N PHE A 1 14.57 28.31 -13.02
CA PHE A 1 15.37 28.25 -14.26
C PHE A 1 15.18 29.50 -15.15
N TYR A 2 14.04 30.19 -15.12
CA TYR A 2 13.73 31.29 -16.03
C TYR A 2 14.72 32.46 -16.00
N ALA A 3 15.24 32.83 -14.84
CA ALA A 3 16.04 34.03 -14.66
C ALA A 3 17.41 34.02 -15.37
N ILE A 4 17.83 32.89 -15.94
CA ILE A 4 19.17 32.71 -16.57
C ILE A 4 19.10 31.95 -17.89
N GLY A 5 17.94 31.98 -18.56
CA GLY A 5 17.78 31.39 -19.89
C GLY A 5 17.54 29.85 -19.89
N TYR A 6 17.55 29.19 -18.74
CA TYR A 6 17.19 27.78 -18.66
C TYR A 6 15.70 27.65 -18.32
N THR A 7 14.93 27.16 -19.28
CA THR A 7 13.49 26.94 -19.09
C THR A 7 13.19 25.47 -18.93
N TYR A 8 12.42 25.15 -17.86
CA TYR A 8 11.85 23.83 -17.64
C TYR A 8 10.47 24.00 -17.06
N SER A 9 9.43 23.74 -17.86
CA SER A 9 8.03 24.07 -17.54
C SER A 9 7.52 23.37 -16.29
N LYS A 10 8.02 22.18 -16.00
CA LYS A 10 7.65 21.41 -14.79
C LYS A 10 8.33 21.90 -13.50
N ALA A 11 9.40 22.73 -13.60
CA ALA A 11 10.16 23.17 -12.42
C ALA A 11 9.38 24.15 -11.56
N ILE A 12 9.33 23.87 -10.24
CA ILE A 12 8.64 24.68 -9.23
C ILE A 12 9.59 25.36 -8.22
N GLY A 13 10.90 25.14 -8.33
CA GLY A 13 11.94 25.75 -7.48
C GLY A 13 13.13 24.81 -7.37
N ILE A 14 14.11 24.98 -6.49
CA ILE A 14 14.05 25.52 -5.11
C ILE A 14 15.13 26.59 -4.91
N LYS A 15 16.45 26.18 -4.90
CA LYS A 15 17.56 27.05 -4.48
C LYS A 15 18.84 26.74 -5.25
N THR A 16 19.50 27.79 -5.71
CA THR A 16 20.89 27.75 -6.21
C THR A 16 21.91 28.05 -5.12
N GLY A 17 23.09 27.49 -5.23
CA GLY A 17 24.26 27.85 -4.43
C GLY A 17 25.51 27.90 -5.30
N ASN A 18 26.45 28.74 -4.93
CA ASN A 18 27.76 28.80 -5.59
C ASN A 18 28.79 29.36 -4.61
N THR A 19 29.87 28.62 -4.38
CA THR A 19 31.06 29.09 -3.71
C THR A 19 32.29 28.64 -4.50
N GLY A 20 33.44 29.27 -4.32
CA GLY A 20 34.66 28.93 -5.05
C GLY A 20 35.10 27.48 -4.85
N GLU A 21 34.88 26.93 -3.65
CA GLU A 21 35.29 25.57 -3.28
C GLU A 21 34.20 24.55 -3.64
N ALA A 22 32.92 24.85 -3.37
CA ALA A 22 31.82 23.91 -3.59
C ALA A 22 31.33 23.88 -5.04
N GLY A 23 31.77 24.78 -5.88
CA GLY A 23 31.26 24.93 -7.24
C GLY A 23 29.80 25.37 -7.29
N ARG A 24 29.11 25.11 -8.39
CA ARG A 24 27.69 25.41 -8.54
C ARG A 24 26.84 24.25 -8.06
N CYS A 25 25.90 24.58 -7.20
CA CYS A 25 24.95 23.65 -6.61
C CYS A 25 23.52 24.09 -6.95
N LEU A 26 22.63 23.12 -7.15
CA LEU A 26 21.21 23.36 -7.40
C LEU A 26 20.38 22.29 -6.68
N ALA A 27 19.52 22.74 -5.79
CA ALA A 27 18.38 21.95 -5.32
C ALA A 27 17.16 22.36 -6.14
N SER A 28 16.50 21.43 -6.77
CA SER A 28 15.37 21.68 -7.66
C SER A 28 14.21 20.71 -7.35
N ALA A 29 13.00 21.15 -7.68
CA ALA A 29 11.83 20.33 -7.68
C ALA A 29 11.05 20.55 -8.96
N ALA A 30 10.37 19.51 -9.43
CA ALA A 30 9.50 19.58 -10.59
C ALA A 30 8.22 18.76 -10.33
N VAL A 31 7.13 19.23 -10.92
CA VAL A 31 5.82 18.59 -10.87
C VAL A 31 5.31 18.40 -12.29
N ASP A 32 4.70 17.24 -12.58
CA ASP A 32 4.06 16.99 -13.87
C ASP A 32 2.54 17.22 -13.80
N GLU A 33 1.87 17.01 -14.94
CA GLU A 33 0.41 17.18 -15.08
C GLU A 33 -0.40 16.19 -14.22
N LEU A 34 0.20 15.06 -13.82
CA LEU A 34 -0.40 14.06 -12.93
C LEU A 34 -0.17 14.37 -11.45
N GLY A 35 0.51 15.48 -11.13
CA GLY A 35 0.84 15.88 -9.76
C GLY A 35 2.00 15.09 -9.14
N ARG A 36 2.75 14.28 -9.92
CA ARG A 36 3.96 13.63 -9.43
C ARG A 36 5.03 14.68 -9.20
N THR A 37 5.67 14.65 -8.06
CA THR A 37 6.71 15.62 -7.69
C THR A 37 8.01 14.89 -7.41
N PHE A 38 9.09 15.32 -8.10
CA PHE A 38 10.43 14.84 -7.85
C PHE A 38 11.34 15.99 -7.38
N TYR A 39 12.26 15.63 -6.50
CA TYR A 39 13.30 16.51 -5.98
C TYR A 39 14.65 16.03 -6.50
N CYS A 40 15.49 16.99 -6.91
CA CYS A 40 16.82 16.73 -7.42
C CYS A 40 17.82 17.67 -6.76
N VAL A 41 18.97 17.14 -6.36
CA VAL A 41 20.09 17.91 -5.84
C VAL A 41 21.32 17.58 -6.67
N VAL A 42 21.87 18.59 -7.33
CA VAL A 42 23.11 18.53 -8.09
C VAL A 42 24.15 19.42 -7.41
N LEU A 43 25.29 18.85 -7.08
CA LEU A 43 26.36 19.54 -6.33
C LEU A 43 27.66 19.56 -7.13
N GLY A 44 28.47 20.59 -6.92
CA GLY A 44 29.86 20.62 -7.35
C GLY A 44 30.10 20.78 -8.87
N THR A 45 29.10 21.24 -9.63
CA THR A 45 29.30 21.44 -11.06
C THR A 45 30.12 22.69 -11.38
N GLN A 46 30.79 22.68 -12.53
CA GLN A 46 31.49 23.83 -13.04
C GLN A 46 30.81 24.33 -14.33
N ASP A 47 30.88 25.63 -14.61
CA ASP A 47 30.46 26.14 -15.91
C ASP A 47 31.52 25.79 -16.95
N SER A 48 31.14 25.17 -18.05
CA SER A 48 32.02 24.87 -19.19
C SER A 48 31.24 24.90 -20.49
N ASP A 49 31.95 24.89 -21.58
CA ASP A 49 31.34 24.86 -22.90
C ASP A 49 30.84 23.41 -23.20
N ASP A 50 29.74 23.32 -23.91
CA ASP A 50 29.25 22.07 -24.49
C ASP A 50 30.01 21.70 -25.78
N GLU A 51 29.60 20.60 -26.42
CA GLU A 51 30.19 20.08 -27.66
C GLU A 51 30.15 21.10 -28.83
N ASN A 52 29.25 22.08 -28.76
CA ASN A 52 29.09 23.15 -29.76
C ASN A 52 29.77 24.44 -29.35
N GLY A 53 30.53 24.47 -28.27
CA GLY A 53 31.21 25.67 -27.75
C GLY A 53 30.27 26.65 -27.05
N VAL A 54 29.08 26.26 -26.66
CA VAL A 54 28.12 27.09 -25.93
C VAL A 54 28.28 26.89 -24.43
N LYS A 55 28.54 27.99 -23.72
CA LYS A 55 28.74 27.96 -22.26
C LYS A 55 27.49 27.49 -21.51
N GLN A 56 27.66 26.41 -20.79
CA GLN A 56 26.59 25.76 -20.03
C GLN A 56 26.77 25.90 -18.51
N ARG A 57 25.64 26.03 -17.81
CA ARG A 57 25.55 25.85 -16.36
C ARG A 57 25.07 24.42 -16.07
N TRP A 58 26.02 23.53 -15.92
CA TRP A 58 25.72 22.09 -15.81
C TRP A 58 24.82 21.73 -14.67
N SER A 59 24.76 22.50 -13.56
CA SER A 59 23.80 22.25 -12.49
C SER A 59 22.33 22.29 -12.95
N PHE A 60 21.99 23.17 -13.91
CA PHE A 60 20.64 23.23 -14.49
C PHE A 60 20.42 22.16 -15.56
N VAL A 61 21.41 21.91 -16.40
CA VAL A 61 21.32 20.87 -17.43
C VAL A 61 21.13 19.49 -16.81
N GLU A 62 21.96 19.15 -15.84
CA GLU A 62 21.89 17.85 -15.16
C GLU A 62 20.63 17.71 -14.30
N SER A 63 20.20 18.77 -13.60
CA SER A 63 18.94 18.74 -12.86
C SER A 63 17.74 18.47 -13.76
N LYS A 64 17.69 19.12 -14.94
CA LYS A 64 16.62 18.86 -15.91
C LYS A 64 16.67 17.41 -16.39
N ARG A 65 17.85 16.93 -16.80
CA ARG A 65 18.04 15.55 -17.28
C ARG A 65 17.62 14.50 -16.24
N LEU A 66 18.01 14.69 -14.98
CA LEU A 66 17.66 13.78 -13.89
C LEU A 66 16.15 13.81 -13.57
N LEU A 67 15.53 14.99 -13.58
CA LEU A 67 14.09 15.11 -13.36
C LEU A 67 13.28 14.49 -14.51
N GLU A 68 13.67 14.70 -15.76
CA GLU A 68 13.04 14.06 -16.92
C GLU A 68 13.20 12.53 -16.83
N TRP A 69 14.40 12.05 -16.53
CA TRP A 69 14.64 10.63 -16.31
C TRP A 69 13.74 10.07 -15.20
N ALA A 70 13.57 10.79 -14.09
CA ALA A 70 12.71 10.34 -13.01
C ALA A 70 11.24 10.26 -13.43
N PHE A 71 10.71 11.24 -14.18
CA PHE A 71 9.35 11.19 -14.71
C PHE A 71 9.12 10.05 -15.69
N ASP A 72 10.15 9.72 -16.49
CA ASP A 72 10.07 8.65 -17.49
C ASP A 72 10.19 7.25 -16.88
N ASN A 73 10.89 7.13 -15.74
CA ASN A 73 11.21 5.83 -15.15
C ASN A 73 10.45 5.49 -13.87
N PHE A 74 9.65 6.40 -13.32
CA PHE A 74 8.85 6.14 -12.13
C PHE A 74 7.39 6.51 -12.36
N HIS A 75 6.48 5.58 -12.07
CA HIS A 75 5.05 5.75 -12.26
C HIS A 75 4.28 5.53 -10.97
N ARG A 76 3.20 6.30 -10.78
CA ARG A 76 2.26 6.04 -9.69
C ARG A 76 1.33 4.92 -10.12
N ILE A 77 1.31 3.84 -9.37
CA ILE A 77 0.49 2.65 -9.65
C ILE A 77 -0.26 2.23 -8.40
N SER A 78 -1.39 1.53 -8.58
CA SER A 78 -2.04 0.80 -7.50
C SER A 78 -1.22 -0.46 -7.21
N LEU A 79 -0.85 -0.63 -5.94
CA LEU A 79 -0.14 -1.80 -5.47
C LEU A 79 -1.10 -2.83 -4.88
N LEU A 80 -2.16 -2.35 -4.24
CA LEU A 80 -3.15 -3.18 -3.55
C LEU A 80 -4.52 -2.50 -3.60
N ASP A 81 -5.50 -3.22 -4.10
CA ASP A 81 -6.92 -2.87 -4.15
C ASP A 81 -7.76 -4.14 -4.31
N GLN A 82 -9.06 -3.98 -4.56
CA GLN A 82 -10.00 -5.10 -4.76
C GLN A 82 -9.74 -5.90 -6.05
N GLU A 83 -9.07 -5.32 -7.04
CA GLU A 83 -8.76 -5.94 -8.32
C GLU A 83 -7.41 -6.67 -8.30
N THR A 84 -6.65 -6.55 -7.21
CA THR A 84 -5.35 -7.20 -7.06
C THR A 84 -5.51 -8.71 -7.13
N GLU A 85 -4.70 -9.34 -7.96
CA GLU A 85 -4.71 -10.80 -8.16
C GLU A 85 -4.49 -11.53 -6.82
N ASN A 86 -5.30 -12.56 -6.57
CA ASN A 86 -5.23 -13.38 -5.35
C ASN A 86 -5.39 -12.60 -4.03
N VAL A 87 -6.12 -11.50 -4.02
CA VAL A 87 -6.36 -10.72 -2.80
C VAL A 87 -7.54 -11.23 -1.98
N LEU A 88 -8.53 -11.85 -2.62
CA LEU A 88 -9.69 -12.44 -1.94
C LEU A 88 -9.27 -13.64 -1.10
N ARG A 89 -9.89 -13.78 0.08
CA ARG A 89 -9.68 -14.90 1.01
C ARG A 89 -11.00 -15.42 1.54
N GLU A 90 -11.06 -16.71 1.74
CA GLU A 90 -12.17 -17.35 2.44
C GLU A 90 -11.84 -17.43 3.93
N VAL A 91 -12.83 -17.08 4.76
CA VAL A 91 -12.80 -17.24 6.21
C VAL A 91 -13.95 -18.16 6.58
N SER A 92 -13.67 -19.26 7.27
CA SER A 92 -14.69 -20.22 7.68
C SER A 92 -15.71 -19.57 8.61
N VAL A 93 -16.99 -19.93 8.46
CA VAL A 93 -18.07 -19.46 9.32
C VAL A 93 -18.65 -20.66 10.09
N THR A 94 -18.71 -20.52 11.40
CA THR A 94 -19.37 -21.51 12.28
C THR A 94 -20.74 -21.00 12.73
N LEU A 95 -21.58 -21.89 13.22
CA LEU A 95 -22.96 -21.59 13.70
C LEU A 95 -23.90 -21.06 12.61
N SER A 96 -23.65 -21.38 11.36
CA SER A 96 -24.55 -21.12 10.23
C SER A 96 -24.92 -22.43 9.53
N ASP A 97 -26.12 -22.48 8.98
CA ASP A 97 -26.60 -23.52 8.07
C ASP A 97 -26.78 -23.00 6.64
N GLU A 98 -26.46 -21.71 6.41
CA GLU A 98 -26.56 -21.07 5.10
C GLU A 98 -25.23 -21.11 4.33
N ALA A 99 -24.09 -20.93 5.04
CA ALA A 99 -22.76 -20.93 4.42
C ALA A 99 -21.69 -21.40 5.40
N ASP A 100 -20.70 -22.11 4.87
CA ASP A 100 -19.55 -22.62 5.63
C ASP A 100 -18.37 -21.62 5.63
N TYR A 101 -18.41 -20.60 4.78
CA TYR A 101 -17.39 -19.56 4.67
C TYR A 101 -17.97 -18.22 4.19
N VAL A 102 -17.24 -17.15 4.40
CA VAL A 102 -17.48 -15.82 3.83
C VAL A 102 -16.22 -15.36 3.11
N GLN A 103 -16.39 -14.66 1.97
CA GLN A 103 -15.26 -14.05 1.27
C GLN A 103 -14.89 -12.73 1.93
N ALA A 104 -13.59 -12.56 2.18
CA ALA A 104 -12.98 -11.33 2.65
C ALA A 104 -12.37 -10.57 1.48
N GLN A 105 -12.62 -9.26 1.40
CA GLN A 105 -12.05 -8.35 0.40
C GLN A 105 -11.40 -7.13 1.06
N PRO A 106 -10.36 -6.53 0.45
CA PRO A 106 -9.76 -5.31 0.97
C PRO A 106 -10.69 -4.10 0.75
N VAL A 107 -10.61 -3.13 1.66
CA VAL A 107 -11.30 -1.84 1.52
C VAL A 107 -10.29 -0.74 1.27
N GLY A 108 -10.47 -0.01 0.16
CA GLY A 108 -9.57 1.08 -0.24
C GLY A 108 -8.53 0.64 -1.25
N LYS A 109 -7.47 1.44 -1.36
CA LYS A 109 -6.32 1.17 -2.24
C LYS A 109 -5.03 1.71 -1.66
N ILE A 110 -3.93 1.05 -1.96
CA ILE A 110 -2.57 1.52 -1.69
C ILE A 110 -1.90 1.84 -3.02
N GLU A 111 -1.52 3.09 -3.20
CA GLU A 111 -0.80 3.58 -4.36
C GLU A 111 0.62 3.98 -3.96
N ALA A 112 1.59 3.67 -4.81
CA ALA A 112 2.96 4.13 -4.63
C ALA A 112 3.60 4.54 -5.96
N THR A 113 4.67 5.33 -5.88
CA THR A 113 5.52 5.62 -7.02
C THR A 113 6.56 4.52 -7.14
N MET A 114 6.43 3.71 -8.19
CA MET A 114 7.29 2.55 -8.44
C MET A 114 8.10 2.74 -9.72
N PRO A 115 9.28 2.12 -9.81
CA PRO A 115 10.07 2.13 -11.05
C PRO A 115 9.33 1.37 -12.16
N SER A 116 9.66 1.69 -13.41
CA SER A 116 8.99 1.11 -14.60
C SER A 116 9.21 -0.40 -14.75
N ASP A 117 10.20 -0.96 -14.07
CA ASP A 117 10.49 -2.39 -14.03
C ASP A 117 9.83 -3.12 -12.85
N TYR A 118 8.89 -2.46 -12.16
CA TYR A 118 8.10 -3.10 -11.10
C TYR A 118 7.38 -4.35 -11.63
N ASP A 119 7.58 -5.48 -10.96
CA ASP A 119 6.93 -6.74 -11.28
C ASP A 119 5.94 -7.11 -10.15
N PRO A 120 4.62 -7.03 -10.39
CA PRO A 120 3.61 -7.38 -9.38
C PRO A 120 3.76 -8.80 -8.82
N LYS A 121 4.35 -9.74 -9.58
CA LYS A 121 4.56 -11.12 -9.12
C LYS A 121 5.58 -11.26 -8.00
N ARG A 122 6.40 -10.24 -7.79
CA ARG A 122 7.38 -10.17 -6.70
C ARG A 122 6.80 -9.51 -5.45
N ALA A 123 5.57 -8.98 -5.54
CA ALA A 123 4.87 -8.44 -4.38
C ALA A 123 4.31 -9.58 -3.52
N GLU A 124 4.44 -9.42 -2.22
CA GLU A 124 3.94 -10.37 -1.22
C GLU A 124 2.71 -9.77 -0.54
N LEU A 125 1.63 -10.55 -0.47
CA LEU A 125 0.43 -10.23 0.30
C LEU A 125 0.47 -11.01 1.62
N LEU A 126 0.56 -10.28 2.72
CA LEU A 126 0.58 -10.83 4.07
C LEU A 126 -0.79 -10.62 4.69
N PHE A 127 -1.52 -11.72 4.94
CA PHE A 127 -2.85 -11.70 5.49
C PHE A 127 -2.82 -11.96 7.00
N ASP A 128 -3.54 -11.12 7.73
CA ASP A 128 -3.86 -11.30 9.14
C ASP A 128 -5.38 -11.48 9.24
N LEU A 129 -5.81 -12.74 9.10
CA LEU A 129 -7.22 -13.17 9.10
C LEU A 129 -7.37 -14.35 10.08
N PRO A 130 -8.50 -14.44 10.79
CA PRO A 130 -8.79 -15.61 11.61
C PRO A 130 -9.09 -16.84 10.72
N GLU A 131 -8.80 -18.02 11.20
CA GLU A 131 -9.16 -19.28 10.52
C GLU A 131 -10.68 -19.45 10.43
N SER A 132 -11.40 -19.01 11.46
CA SER A 132 -12.87 -19.09 11.51
C SER A 132 -13.47 -17.96 12.34
N ILE A 133 -14.73 -17.63 12.04
CA ILE A 133 -15.57 -16.67 12.79
C ILE A 133 -16.93 -17.29 13.05
N GLU A 134 -17.62 -16.82 14.08
CA GLU A 134 -18.98 -17.26 14.41
C GLU A 134 -20.02 -16.37 13.74
N ALA A 135 -21.05 -16.98 13.16
CA ALA A 135 -22.23 -16.25 12.68
C ALA A 135 -23.01 -15.61 13.86
N PRO A 136 -23.72 -14.48 13.68
CA PRO A 136 -23.94 -13.82 12.39
C PRO A 136 -22.76 -12.96 11.95
N VAL A 137 -22.54 -12.88 10.63
CA VAL A 137 -21.60 -11.97 9.98
C VAL A 137 -22.40 -11.03 9.10
N THR A 138 -22.07 -9.76 9.10
CA THR A 138 -22.71 -8.76 8.24
C THR A 138 -21.75 -8.32 7.14
N ALA A 139 -22.24 -8.14 5.92
CA ALA A 139 -21.43 -7.57 4.85
C ALA A 139 -20.82 -6.23 5.27
N GLY A 140 -19.51 -6.08 5.11
CA GLY A 140 -18.74 -4.93 5.59
C GLY A 140 -18.13 -5.10 6.99
N ASP A 141 -18.44 -6.16 7.73
CA ASP A 141 -17.76 -6.44 9.00
C ASP A 141 -16.27 -6.68 8.77
N LYS A 142 -15.45 -6.05 9.59
CA LYS A 142 -13.99 -6.22 9.53
C LYS A 142 -13.61 -7.62 10.01
N LEU A 143 -12.94 -8.36 9.15
CA LEU A 143 -12.46 -9.73 9.43
C LEU A 143 -10.97 -9.74 9.80
N GLY A 144 -10.21 -8.78 9.30
CA GLY A 144 -8.78 -8.69 9.54
C GLY A 144 -8.11 -7.67 8.64
N SER A 145 -6.91 -7.97 8.15
CA SER A 145 -6.14 -7.06 7.31
C SER A 145 -5.26 -7.78 6.29
N VAL A 146 -4.84 -7.03 5.27
CA VAL A 146 -3.83 -7.45 4.30
C VAL A 146 -2.76 -6.37 4.16
N THR A 147 -1.50 -6.76 4.25
CA THR A 147 -0.35 -5.87 4.07
C THR A 147 0.36 -6.23 2.77
N ILE A 148 0.68 -5.22 1.94
CA ILE A 148 1.51 -5.44 0.76
C ILE A 148 2.97 -5.11 1.06
N ARG A 149 3.86 -6.05 0.69
CA ARG A 149 5.31 -5.94 0.79
C ARG A 149 5.93 -6.15 -0.59
N TYR A 150 6.92 -5.33 -0.93
CA TYR A 150 7.72 -5.48 -2.15
C TYR A 150 9.18 -5.32 -1.81
N GLU A 151 10.03 -6.29 -2.19
CA GLU A 151 11.47 -6.32 -1.88
C GLU A 151 11.81 -6.08 -0.40
N GLY A 152 10.97 -6.60 0.50
CA GLY A 152 11.13 -6.47 1.94
C GLY A 152 10.64 -5.16 2.55
N VAL A 153 10.12 -4.22 1.72
CA VAL A 153 9.54 -2.95 2.18
C VAL A 153 8.02 -3.08 2.23
N GLU A 154 7.42 -2.72 3.37
CA GLU A 154 5.97 -2.65 3.52
C GLU A 154 5.46 -1.30 3.01
N TYR A 155 4.51 -1.35 2.07
CA TYR A 155 3.92 -0.16 1.45
C TYR A 155 2.62 0.29 2.11
N GLY A 156 1.95 -0.60 2.83
CA GLY A 156 0.76 -0.27 3.60
C GLY A 156 -0.11 -1.50 3.89
N THR A 157 -1.16 -1.26 4.66
CA THR A 157 -2.13 -2.26 5.12
C THR A 157 -3.54 -1.78 4.85
N LEU A 158 -4.40 -2.66 4.36
CA LEU A 158 -5.83 -2.43 4.19
C LEU A 158 -6.62 -3.35 5.10
N ASP A 159 -7.77 -2.87 5.56
CA ASP A 159 -8.75 -3.70 6.25
C ASP A 159 -9.38 -4.69 5.26
N MET A 160 -9.57 -5.93 5.72
CA MET A 160 -10.31 -6.98 5.02
C MET A 160 -11.70 -7.09 5.63
N VAL A 161 -12.73 -7.00 4.81
CA VAL A 161 -14.14 -7.04 5.25
C VAL A 161 -14.91 -8.17 4.58
N ALA A 162 -15.97 -8.62 5.24
CA ALA A 162 -16.89 -9.59 4.69
C ALA A 162 -17.60 -9.03 3.45
N MET A 163 -17.62 -9.79 2.35
CA MET A 163 -18.38 -9.42 1.13
C MET A 163 -19.87 -9.64 1.31
N ASP A 164 -20.25 -10.69 2.03
CA ASP A 164 -21.63 -11.14 2.18
C ASP A 164 -22.02 -11.21 3.65
N SER A 165 -23.33 -11.19 3.90
CA SER A 165 -23.89 -11.47 5.24
C SER A 165 -24.22 -12.94 5.35
N VAL A 166 -23.95 -13.53 6.52
CA VAL A 166 -24.25 -14.93 6.87
C VAL A 166 -25.03 -14.95 8.16
N ALA A 167 -26.24 -15.49 8.11
CA ALA A 167 -27.10 -15.56 9.30
C ALA A 167 -26.66 -16.68 10.23
N ARG A 168 -26.96 -16.52 11.52
CA ARG A 168 -26.73 -17.55 12.54
C ARG A 168 -27.88 -18.56 12.53
N SER A 169 -27.54 -19.83 12.62
CA SER A 169 -28.50 -20.89 12.87
C SER A 169 -28.83 -20.97 14.38
N ASP A 170 -30.10 -20.72 14.75
CA ASP A 170 -30.55 -20.82 16.12
C ASP A 170 -30.42 -22.26 16.67
N PHE A 171 -30.54 -23.25 15.79
CA PHE A 171 -30.37 -24.65 16.17
C PHE A 171 -28.90 -24.94 16.55
N LEU A 172 -27.96 -24.62 15.70
CA LEU A 172 -26.53 -24.85 15.96
C LEU A 172 -26.05 -24.09 17.19
N TYR A 173 -26.49 -22.84 17.34
CA TYR A 173 -26.19 -22.04 18.51
C TYR A 173 -26.72 -22.68 19.81
N THR A 174 -27.95 -23.20 19.77
CA THR A 174 -28.55 -23.89 20.94
C THR A 174 -27.77 -25.16 21.30
N VAL A 175 -27.35 -25.94 20.30
CA VAL A 175 -26.50 -27.13 20.50
C VAL A 175 -25.17 -26.74 21.14
N GLN A 176 -24.50 -25.73 20.63
CA GLN A 176 -23.25 -25.23 21.20
C GLN A 176 -23.42 -24.78 22.66
N GLN A 177 -24.52 -24.07 22.98
CA GLN A 177 -24.82 -23.67 24.36
C GLN A 177 -25.04 -24.87 25.29
N ILE A 178 -25.75 -25.89 24.83
CA ILE A 178 -25.94 -27.12 25.59
C ILE A 178 -24.61 -27.82 25.85
N GLU A 179 -23.77 -27.97 24.84
CA GLU A 179 -22.43 -28.56 24.96
C GLU A 179 -21.54 -27.76 25.91
N TYR A 180 -21.56 -26.42 25.82
CA TYR A 180 -20.83 -25.54 26.72
C TYR A 180 -21.27 -25.78 28.19
N TYR A 181 -22.57 -25.79 28.49
CA TYR A 181 -23.07 -26.03 29.87
C TYR A 181 -22.74 -27.45 30.36
N TRP A 182 -22.86 -28.46 29.50
CA TRP A 182 -22.48 -29.83 29.85
C TRP A 182 -20.97 -29.99 30.07
N SER A 183 -20.15 -29.20 29.49
CA SER A 183 -18.68 -29.22 29.70
C SER A 183 -18.29 -28.72 31.09
N GLN A 184 -19.12 -27.88 31.73
CA GLN A 184 -18.83 -27.29 33.02
C GLN A 184 -18.86 -28.37 34.14
N TRP A 185 -17.78 -28.47 34.92
CA TRP A 185 -17.63 -29.47 35.97
C TRP A 185 -18.76 -29.44 37.05
N TRP A 186 -19.28 -28.23 37.38
CA TRP A 186 -20.32 -28.04 38.37
C TRP A 186 -21.67 -28.60 37.90
N VAL A 187 -21.98 -28.55 36.60
CA VAL A 187 -23.16 -29.15 36.00
C VAL A 187 -23.09 -30.67 36.15
N LYS A 188 -21.93 -31.28 35.82
CA LYS A 188 -21.70 -32.73 36.00
C LYS A 188 -21.81 -33.14 37.46
N ALA A 189 -21.31 -32.32 38.38
CA ALA A 189 -21.41 -32.55 39.79
C ALA A 189 -22.87 -32.45 40.32
N ALA A 190 -23.64 -31.47 39.82
CA ALA A 190 -25.05 -31.30 40.20
C ALA A 190 -25.93 -32.48 39.73
N VAL A 191 -25.72 -32.95 38.50
CA VAL A 191 -26.43 -34.11 37.94
C VAL A 191 -26.07 -35.39 38.73
N ALA A 192 -24.79 -35.56 39.08
CA ALA A 192 -24.35 -36.72 39.89
C ALA A 192 -24.87 -36.69 41.34
N ALA A 193 -25.13 -35.52 41.93
CA ALA A 193 -25.65 -35.37 43.28
C ALA A 193 -27.18 -35.46 43.35
N GLY A 194 -27.88 -35.32 42.20
CA GLY A 194 -29.35 -35.42 42.13
C GLY A 194 -29.88 -36.78 41.67
N ALA A 195 -28.99 -37.73 41.36
CA ALA A 195 -29.29 -39.12 41.03
C ALA A 195 -29.00 -40.03 42.25
#